data_65b9d53894fc5eaa582a8119611f79f5
#
_entry.id   65b9d53894fc5eaa582a8119611f79f5
#
_cell.length_a   1.000
_cell.length_b   1.000
_cell.length_c   1.000
_cell.angle_alpha   90.00
_cell.angle_beta   90.00
_cell.angle_gamma   90.00
#
_symmetry.space_group_name_H-M   'P 1'
#
loop_
_entity.id
_entity.type
_entity.pdbx_description
1 polymer ?
#
loop_
_entity_poly.entity_id
_entity_poly.type
_entity_poly.pdbx_seq_one_letter_code
_entity_poly.pdbx_strand_id
1 'polypeptide(L)'
;MTIAVFCAGMAACGSLGPTRGQPAAQVVTYAAPAEERSTGDYRVEVNGRPVDVYRAESQYFDKKYYFASFDFSGDVTVRVTSTQSLSRVKILPARFGLQPKAEGPNVLTFSARQPFRIAIERDGRNSPLLVFGNPLETDLPKPGDTNIVYFGPGVHKPVKVRLTDNQTLYLAGGAVVKGCVEARGTNITVRGRGILDGNDYPHLKGPAGFMLNLAGCKNLVIRDVIVRGPWTWAVVPAGCDGVLIDNVKICGSRVLNDDGIDVVNSRDVTVRNCFIRTQDDCIAVKGLDGWGRKPCEKMLIESCEFWTDRANIFRIGYECEAAEMSGFVARDIDVLHYSMNYRPPEAFWCNTVFFLQPSGDMPMRDLRFENIRIHADECQTVLVLAKPMVCGVGGRKYTSAGRLSACAFKDIEVTGNAERFGGEMCVVGADERRNVEAVTFENVRRFGDPVTEKSAGVTVGAHTRNIRFISK
;
A
#
# COMPACT_ATOMS: atom_id res chain seq x y z
N MET A 1 -25.19 63.12 39.85
CA MET A 1 -26.30 62.34 40.39
C MET A 1 -26.26 60.97 39.69
N THR A 2 -25.61 60.04 40.34
CA THR A 2 -25.20 58.73 39.77
C THR A 2 -26.19 57.70 40.32
N ILE A 3 -26.84 56.95 39.44
CA ILE A 3 -27.67 55.82 39.85
C ILE A 3 -26.96 54.53 39.36
N ALA A 4 -26.52 53.74 40.34
CA ALA A 4 -25.98 52.39 40.11
C ALA A 4 -27.14 51.39 40.15
N VAL A 5 -27.24 50.56 39.15
CA VAL A 5 -28.16 49.41 39.11
C VAL A 5 -27.35 48.14 39.33
N PHE A 6 -27.60 47.43 40.40
CA PHE A 6 -27.13 46.13 40.74
C PHE A 6 -28.02 45.07 40.00
N CYS A 7 -27.49 44.30 39.12
CA CYS A 7 -28.12 43.06 38.63
C CYS A 7 -27.46 41.87 39.32
N ALA A 8 -28.23 41.17 40.14
CA ALA A 8 -27.86 39.88 40.69
C ALA A 8 -28.09 38.80 39.64
N GLY A 9 -27.02 38.17 39.22
CA GLY A 9 -27.08 36.99 38.34
C GLY A 9 -27.27 35.71 39.14
N MET A 10 -28.41 35.06 39.01
CA MET A 10 -28.63 33.69 39.49
C MET A 10 -27.86 32.72 38.59
N ALA A 11 -26.88 32.00 39.13
CA ALA A 11 -26.24 30.87 38.49
C ALA A 11 -27.23 29.69 38.52
N ALA A 12 -27.80 29.34 37.36
CA ALA A 12 -28.54 28.09 37.17
C ALA A 12 -27.52 26.95 37.07
N CYS A 13 -27.47 26.12 38.10
CA CYS A 13 -26.76 24.84 38.08
C CYS A 13 -27.54 23.87 37.15
N GLY A 14 -27.17 23.84 35.86
CA GLY A 14 -27.71 22.88 34.91
C GLY A 14 -27.16 21.48 35.23
N SER A 15 -28.02 20.57 35.65
CA SER A 15 -27.71 19.14 35.76
C SER A 15 -27.29 18.62 34.38
N LEU A 16 -26.04 18.26 34.25
CA LEU A 16 -25.57 17.47 33.09
C LEU A 16 -26.34 16.15 33.10
N GLY A 17 -27.25 16.00 32.14
CA GLY A 17 -27.93 14.74 31.88
C GLY A 17 -26.92 13.58 31.60
N PRO A 18 -27.30 12.31 31.79
CA PRO A 18 -26.40 11.21 31.65
C PRO A 18 -25.79 11.23 30.26
N THR A 19 -24.49 11.31 30.19
CA THR A 19 -23.71 11.09 28.97
C THR A 19 -24.13 9.73 28.43
N ARG A 20 -24.69 9.68 27.21
CA ARG A 20 -24.98 8.41 26.51
C ARG A 20 -23.71 7.59 26.58
N GLY A 21 -23.77 6.47 27.31
CA GLY A 21 -22.65 5.55 27.44
C GLY A 21 -22.16 5.19 26.04
N GLN A 22 -20.85 5.36 25.81
CA GLN A 22 -20.26 4.87 24.56
C GLN A 22 -20.57 3.37 24.44
N PRO A 23 -20.96 2.88 23.25
CA PRO A 23 -21.19 1.45 23.05
C PRO A 23 -19.92 0.67 23.46
N ALA A 24 -20.11 -0.44 24.18
CA ALA A 24 -19.03 -1.29 24.63
C ALA A 24 -18.16 -1.70 23.42
N ALA A 25 -16.84 -1.71 23.61
CA ALA A 25 -15.91 -2.13 22.57
C ALA A 25 -16.22 -3.57 22.13
N GLN A 26 -16.34 -3.77 20.83
CA GLN A 26 -16.51 -5.10 20.24
C GLN A 26 -15.20 -5.51 19.59
N VAL A 27 -14.78 -6.77 19.82
CA VAL A 27 -13.58 -7.37 19.20
C VAL A 27 -13.98 -8.71 18.61
N VAL A 28 -13.62 -8.93 17.34
CA VAL A 28 -13.77 -10.21 16.63
C VAL A 28 -12.40 -10.72 16.25
N THR A 29 -12.08 -11.93 16.68
CA THR A 29 -10.83 -12.62 16.36
C THR A 29 -11.13 -13.87 15.54
N TYR A 30 -10.19 -14.28 14.69
CA TYR A 30 -10.35 -15.40 13.77
C TYR A 30 -9.28 -16.44 14.06
N ALA A 31 -9.72 -17.64 14.42
CA ALA A 31 -8.80 -18.74 14.73
C ALA A 31 -8.03 -19.18 13.48
N ALA A 32 -6.71 -19.18 13.53
CA ALA A 32 -5.89 -19.71 12.48
C ALA A 32 -5.97 -21.25 12.46
N PRO A 33 -5.93 -21.90 11.28
CA PRO A 33 -5.66 -23.33 11.18
C PRO A 33 -4.38 -23.68 11.93
N ALA A 34 -4.32 -24.84 12.60
CA ALA A 34 -3.23 -25.22 13.49
C ALA A 34 -1.86 -25.18 12.78
N GLU A 35 -1.81 -25.63 11.54
CA GLU A 35 -0.60 -25.65 10.69
C GLU A 35 -0.13 -24.27 10.21
N GLU A 36 -1.00 -23.28 10.28
CA GLU A 36 -0.71 -21.91 9.82
C GLU A 36 -0.40 -20.95 10.98
N ARG A 37 -0.69 -21.38 12.21
CA ARG A 37 -0.45 -20.58 13.41
C ARG A 37 1.03 -20.50 13.73
N SER A 38 1.56 -19.28 13.84
CA SER A 38 2.92 -19.10 14.37
C SER A 38 2.94 -19.25 15.89
N THR A 39 3.82 -20.09 16.38
CA THR A 39 4.01 -20.32 17.83
C THR A 39 5.27 -19.65 18.39
N GLY A 40 5.94 -18.80 17.59
CA GLY A 40 7.31 -18.38 17.88
C GLY A 40 7.43 -17.00 18.52
N ASP A 41 7.69 -15.99 17.68
CA ASP A 41 8.30 -14.73 18.14
C ASP A 41 7.34 -13.78 18.83
N TYR A 42 6.02 -13.84 18.51
CA TYR A 42 5.04 -12.89 19.02
C TYR A 42 3.76 -13.56 19.51
N ARG A 43 3.14 -12.94 20.52
CA ARG A 43 1.75 -13.16 20.94
C ARG A 43 1.03 -11.82 20.91
N VAL A 44 -0.21 -11.82 20.45
CA VAL A 44 -1.06 -10.63 20.36
C VAL A 44 -2.37 -10.90 21.10
N GLU A 45 -2.80 -9.93 21.91
CA GLU A 45 -4.08 -9.94 22.59
C GLU A 45 -4.76 -8.58 22.38
N VAL A 46 -6.08 -8.60 22.26
CA VAL A 46 -6.91 -7.39 22.15
C VAL A 46 -8.01 -7.44 23.20
N ASN A 47 -7.99 -6.51 24.13
CA ASN A 47 -8.87 -6.54 25.33
C ASN A 47 -8.86 -7.91 26.03
N GLY A 48 -7.67 -8.53 26.17
CA GLY A 48 -7.49 -9.85 26.76
C GLY A 48 -7.89 -11.04 25.89
N ARG A 49 -8.40 -10.83 24.68
CA ARG A 49 -8.70 -11.89 23.72
C ARG A 49 -7.50 -12.20 22.86
N PRO A 50 -7.07 -13.47 22.73
CA PRO A 50 -5.95 -13.82 21.88
C PRO A 50 -6.28 -13.61 20.41
N VAL A 51 -5.28 -13.12 19.65
CA VAL A 51 -5.28 -12.99 18.20
C VAL A 51 -4.18 -13.86 17.65
N ASP A 52 -4.52 -14.79 16.78
CA ASP A 52 -3.54 -15.68 16.17
C ASP A 52 -2.59 -14.91 15.25
N VAL A 53 -1.31 -15.30 15.33
CA VAL A 53 -0.24 -14.70 14.54
C VAL A 53 0.14 -15.67 13.43
N TYR A 54 0.23 -15.14 12.22
CA TYR A 54 0.69 -15.84 11.03
C TYR A 54 2.13 -15.48 10.71
N ARG A 55 2.84 -16.39 10.06
CA ARG A 55 4.16 -16.15 9.50
C ARG A 55 4.04 -15.85 8.00
N ALA A 56 4.84 -14.90 7.53
CA ALA A 56 5.13 -14.66 6.14
C ALA A 56 6.63 -14.80 5.87
N GLU A 57 7.00 -15.15 4.63
CA GLU A 57 8.38 -15.28 4.21
C GLU A 57 8.87 -14.00 3.55
N SER A 58 10.18 -13.73 3.67
CA SER A 58 10.86 -12.64 2.98
C SER A 58 12.20 -13.15 2.42
N GLN A 59 12.67 -12.55 1.33
CA GLN A 59 14.04 -12.79 0.84
C GLN A 59 15.08 -12.04 1.67
N TYR A 60 14.67 -11.04 2.42
CA TYR A 60 15.52 -10.15 3.20
C TYR A 60 15.31 -10.37 4.70
N PHE A 61 16.16 -9.81 5.55
CA PHE A 61 15.99 -9.73 7.00
C PHE A 61 15.43 -11.00 7.63
N ASP A 62 16.15 -11.75 8.35
CA ASP A 62 15.74 -13.01 9.03
C ASP A 62 14.88 -13.98 8.19
N LYS A 63 14.66 -13.70 6.90
CA LYS A 63 13.86 -14.48 5.94
C LYS A 63 12.39 -14.67 6.37
N LYS A 64 11.89 -13.91 7.32
CA LYS A 64 10.53 -14.02 7.86
C LYS A 64 10.04 -12.71 8.48
N TYR A 65 8.74 -12.59 8.56
CA TYR A 65 8.04 -11.62 9.38
C TYR A 65 6.68 -12.17 9.79
N TYR A 66 5.94 -11.41 10.58
CA TYR A 66 4.71 -11.89 11.18
C TYR A 66 3.58 -10.92 10.94
N PHE A 67 2.33 -11.42 10.97
CA PHE A 67 1.16 -10.55 10.95
C PHE A 67 0.02 -11.13 11.78
N ALA A 68 -0.79 -10.23 12.33
CA ALA A 68 -2.01 -10.51 13.06
C ALA A 68 -3.14 -9.61 12.56
N SER A 69 -4.37 -10.14 12.48
CA SER A 69 -5.53 -9.41 12.00
C SER A 69 -6.75 -9.70 12.85
N PHE A 70 -7.50 -8.66 13.16
CA PHE A 70 -8.75 -8.72 13.93
C PHE A 70 -9.66 -7.57 13.55
N ASP A 71 -10.94 -7.68 13.88
CA ASP A 71 -11.90 -6.60 13.68
C ASP A 71 -12.32 -6.01 15.03
N PHE A 72 -12.60 -4.70 15.04
CA PHE A 72 -13.05 -4.04 16.26
C PHE A 72 -13.91 -2.80 16.01
N SER A 73 -14.62 -2.41 17.06
CA SER A 73 -15.25 -1.11 17.20
C SER A 73 -15.10 -0.61 18.63
N GLY A 74 -15.13 0.70 18.83
CA GLY A 74 -14.90 1.33 20.15
C GLY A 74 -13.43 1.28 20.57
N ASP A 75 -13.16 1.48 21.86
CA ASP A 75 -11.80 1.57 22.40
C ASP A 75 -11.23 0.19 22.68
N VAL A 76 -10.07 -0.10 22.12
CA VAL A 76 -9.37 -1.37 22.35
C VAL A 76 -7.96 -1.12 22.85
N THR A 77 -7.48 -2.05 23.69
CA THR A 77 -6.08 -2.14 24.10
C THR A 77 -5.47 -3.37 23.46
N VAL A 78 -4.43 -3.16 22.66
CA VAL A 78 -3.63 -4.21 22.04
C VAL A 78 -2.41 -4.46 22.93
N ARG A 79 -2.19 -5.72 23.29
CA ARG A 79 -1.01 -6.20 24.03
C ARG A 79 -0.18 -7.09 23.12
N VAL A 80 1.09 -6.76 22.98
CA VAL A 80 2.06 -7.55 22.22
C VAL A 80 3.14 -8.07 23.16
N THR A 81 3.34 -9.36 23.15
CA THR A 81 4.45 -10.04 23.84
C THR A 81 5.41 -10.62 22.81
N SER A 82 6.70 -10.44 23.00
CA SER A 82 7.74 -10.97 22.12
C SER A 82 8.71 -11.86 22.90
N THR A 83 9.31 -12.84 22.22
CA THR A 83 10.42 -13.63 22.79
C THR A 83 11.71 -12.83 22.91
N GLN A 84 11.79 -11.69 22.24
CA GLN A 84 12.93 -10.76 22.27
C GLN A 84 12.49 -9.39 22.79
N SER A 85 13.48 -8.59 23.20
CA SER A 85 13.22 -7.27 23.78
C SER A 85 12.46 -6.34 22.84
N LEU A 86 11.50 -5.63 23.40
CA LEU A 86 10.72 -4.54 22.77
C LEU A 86 11.12 -3.16 23.31
N SER A 87 12.27 -3.03 23.96
CA SER A 87 12.70 -1.78 24.63
C SER A 87 12.98 -0.63 23.64
N ARG A 88 13.26 -0.92 22.39
CA ARG A 88 13.52 0.08 21.32
C ARG A 88 12.55 -0.04 20.16
N VAL A 89 11.33 -0.44 20.47
CA VAL A 89 10.29 -0.67 19.45
C VAL A 89 9.89 0.64 18.76
N LYS A 90 9.69 0.55 17.44
CA LYS A 90 9.00 1.57 16.64
C LYS A 90 7.65 1.03 16.19
N ILE A 91 6.63 1.89 16.18
CA ILE A 91 5.33 1.62 15.55
C ILE A 91 5.19 2.56 14.36
N LEU A 92 5.11 2.01 13.17
CA LEU A 92 4.98 2.75 11.92
C LEU A 92 3.65 2.44 11.22
N PRO A 93 3.02 3.41 10.57
CA PRO A 93 3.36 4.82 10.56
C PRO A 93 2.86 5.56 11.82
N ALA A 94 3.52 6.67 12.12
CA ALA A 94 3.18 7.51 13.27
C ALA A 94 1.79 8.19 13.15
N ARG A 95 1.23 8.29 11.94
CA ARG A 95 -0.07 8.96 11.70
C ARG A 95 -1.25 8.37 12.48
N PHE A 96 -1.19 7.09 12.85
CA PHE A 96 -2.24 6.48 13.67
C PHE A 96 -2.23 6.93 15.12
N GLY A 97 -1.21 7.70 15.57
CA GLY A 97 -1.12 8.25 16.92
C GLY A 97 -1.02 7.20 18.03
N LEU A 98 -0.68 5.97 17.70
CA LEU A 98 -0.58 4.87 18.64
C LEU A 98 0.68 5.03 19.50
N GLN A 99 0.50 5.19 20.81
CA GLN A 99 1.60 5.39 21.75
C GLN A 99 1.91 4.08 22.46
N PRO A 100 3.08 3.47 22.22
CA PRO A 100 3.47 2.24 22.90
C PRO A 100 3.79 2.53 24.37
N LYS A 101 3.24 1.70 25.27
CA LYS A 101 3.58 1.66 26.68
C LYS A 101 4.27 0.33 27.00
N ALA A 102 5.51 0.40 27.44
CA ALA A 102 6.25 -0.81 27.86
C ALA A 102 5.68 -1.32 29.21
N GLU A 103 5.42 -2.62 29.27
CA GLU A 103 5.04 -3.35 30.51
C GLU A 103 6.12 -4.38 30.87
N GLY A 104 7.36 -4.04 30.65
CA GLY A 104 8.53 -4.89 30.78
C GLY A 104 9.36 -4.96 29.51
N PRO A 105 10.48 -5.68 29.50
CA PRO A 105 11.39 -5.69 28.35
C PRO A 105 10.78 -6.33 27.10
N ASN A 106 9.82 -7.22 27.25
CA ASN A 106 9.29 -8.06 26.18
C ASN A 106 7.78 -7.84 25.93
N VAL A 107 7.19 -6.86 26.59
CA VAL A 107 5.75 -6.60 26.51
C VAL A 107 5.51 -5.13 26.27
N LEU A 108 4.67 -4.83 25.28
CA LEU A 108 4.14 -3.50 25.05
C LEU A 108 2.62 -3.53 24.94
N THR A 109 2.00 -2.41 25.27
CA THR A 109 0.58 -2.16 25.04
C THR A 109 0.39 -0.82 24.33
N PHE A 110 -0.67 -0.72 23.56
CA PHE A 110 -1.16 0.56 23.03
C PHE A 110 -2.69 0.52 22.90
N SER A 111 -3.30 1.69 22.87
CA SER A 111 -4.75 1.81 22.70
C SER A 111 -5.08 2.33 21.30
N ALA A 112 -6.17 1.83 20.73
CA ALA A 112 -6.69 2.27 19.45
C ALA A 112 -8.22 2.44 19.50
N ARG A 113 -8.73 3.41 18.74
CA ARG A 113 -10.17 3.71 18.62
C ARG A 113 -10.64 3.61 17.17
N GLN A 114 -9.75 3.79 16.22
CA GLN A 114 -10.03 3.74 14.78
C GLN A 114 -9.25 2.60 14.15
N PRO A 115 -9.72 2.02 13.04
CA PRO A 115 -8.98 1.02 12.28
C PRO A 115 -7.56 1.49 11.93
N PHE A 116 -6.62 0.56 11.96
CA PHE A 116 -5.21 0.85 11.73
C PHE A 116 -4.50 -0.31 11.02
N ARG A 117 -3.39 0.00 10.37
CA ARG A 117 -2.48 -0.94 9.71
C ARG A 117 -1.07 -0.49 10.04
N ILE A 118 -0.38 -1.27 10.85
CA ILE A 118 0.93 -0.87 11.39
C ILE A 118 1.98 -1.97 11.28
N ALA A 119 3.23 -1.54 11.30
CA ALA A 119 4.39 -2.38 11.55
C ALA A 119 4.94 -2.08 12.94
N ILE A 120 5.17 -3.12 13.74
CA ILE A 120 5.85 -3.07 15.03
C ILE A 120 7.26 -3.61 14.81
N GLU A 121 8.24 -2.73 14.88
CA GLU A 121 9.65 -3.02 14.59
C GLU A 121 10.45 -2.98 15.88
N ARG A 122 10.95 -4.13 16.31
CA ARG A 122 11.80 -4.27 17.51
C ARG A 122 13.28 -4.02 17.20
N ASP A 123 13.68 -4.30 15.97
CA ASP A 123 15.05 -4.21 15.47
C ASP A 123 15.01 -3.87 13.97
N GLY A 124 14.58 -2.65 13.65
CA GLY A 124 14.37 -2.21 12.28
C GLY A 124 13.51 -3.19 11.48
N ARG A 125 13.97 -3.58 10.31
CA ARG A 125 13.24 -4.49 9.41
C ARG A 125 13.32 -5.97 9.77
N ASN A 126 14.08 -6.33 10.81
CA ASN A 126 14.28 -7.73 11.21
C ASN A 126 13.04 -8.30 11.88
N SER A 127 12.42 -9.30 11.27
CA SER A 127 11.26 -10.02 11.80
C SER A 127 10.17 -9.11 12.41
N PRO A 128 9.67 -8.05 11.71
CA PRO A 128 8.65 -7.19 12.24
C PRO A 128 7.32 -7.92 12.42
N LEU A 129 6.46 -7.37 13.28
CA LEU A 129 5.07 -7.78 13.40
C LEU A 129 4.15 -6.73 12.73
N LEU A 130 3.42 -7.14 11.71
CA LEU A 130 2.36 -6.33 11.13
C LEU A 130 1.06 -6.56 11.91
N VAL A 131 0.35 -5.50 12.29
CA VAL A 131 -0.91 -5.62 13.00
C VAL A 131 -2.00 -4.85 12.26
N PHE A 132 -3.06 -5.57 11.92
CA PHE A 132 -4.20 -5.05 11.17
C PHE A 132 -5.45 -5.05 12.03
N GLY A 133 -5.82 -3.89 12.57
CA GLY A 133 -7.08 -3.65 13.25
C GLY A 133 -8.10 -3.13 12.25
N ASN A 134 -9.06 -3.95 11.87
CA ASN A 134 -10.05 -3.63 10.84
C ASN A 134 -11.37 -3.12 11.45
N PRO A 135 -12.22 -2.41 10.68
CA PRO A 135 -13.61 -2.21 11.06
C PRO A 135 -14.33 -3.55 11.13
N LEU A 136 -15.43 -3.62 11.90
CA LEU A 136 -16.27 -4.82 11.93
C LEU A 136 -16.80 -5.14 10.53
N GLU A 137 -16.83 -6.42 10.18
CA GLU A 137 -17.44 -6.89 8.95
C GLU A 137 -18.97 -6.83 9.05
N THR A 138 -19.62 -6.14 8.12
CA THR A 138 -21.06 -5.89 8.14
C THR A 138 -21.84 -6.65 7.06
N ASP A 139 -21.13 -7.23 6.10
CA ASP A 139 -21.71 -7.83 4.90
C ASP A 139 -21.32 -9.32 4.82
N LEU A 140 -21.84 -10.08 5.78
CA LEU A 140 -21.61 -11.53 5.83
C LEU A 140 -22.49 -12.26 4.80
N PRO A 141 -22.01 -13.34 4.16
CA PRO A 141 -22.83 -14.21 3.34
C PRO A 141 -24.02 -14.77 4.11
N LYS A 142 -25.16 -14.87 3.45
CA LYS A 142 -26.37 -15.45 4.02
C LYS A 142 -26.61 -16.87 3.51
N PRO A 143 -27.26 -17.73 4.30
CA PRO A 143 -27.71 -19.04 3.80
C PRO A 143 -28.58 -18.85 2.56
N GLY A 144 -28.27 -19.58 1.48
CA GLY A 144 -29.03 -19.51 0.22
C GLY A 144 -28.45 -18.53 -0.83
N ASP A 145 -27.39 -17.79 -0.53
CA ASP A 145 -26.67 -16.99 -1.53
C ASP A 145 -26.04 -17.92 -2.59
N THR A 146 -26.57 -17.91 -3.80
CA THR A 146 -26.18 -18.84 -4.88
C THR A 146 -24.97 -18.36 -5.69
N ASN A 147 -24.67 -17.05 -5.67
CA ASN A 147 -23.59 -16.47 -6.46
C ASN A 147 -22.29 -16.31 -5.66
N ILE A 148 -22.13 -17.02 -4.53
CA ILE A 148 -20.98 -16.94 -3.66
C ILE A 148 -20.18 -18.24 -3.69
N VAL A 149 -18.91 -18.13 -4.08
CA VAL A 149 -17.90 -19.17 -3.84
C VAL A 149 -17.36 -18.94 -2.43
N TYR A 150 -17.74 -19.81 -1.49
CA TYR A 150 -17.47 -19.64 -0.07
C TYR A 150 -16.38 -20.58 0.42
N PHE A 151 -15.35 -20.02 1.07
CA PHE A 151 -14.37 -20.78 1.83
C PHE A 151 -14.48 -20.44 3.31
N GLY A 152 -14.89 -21.41 4.12
CA GLY A 152 -14.96 -21.33 5.59
C GLY A 152 -13.57 -21.41 6.24
N PRO A 153 -13.50 -21.28 7.60
CA PRO A 153 -12.25 -21.46 8.32
C PRO A 153 -11.56 -22.79 7.99
N GLY A 154 -10.23 -22.80 7.91
CA GLY A 154 -9.43 -23.99 7.56
C GLY A 154 -8.54 -23.76 6.33
N VAL A 155 -7.74 -24.75 5.96
CA VAL A 155 -6.87 -24.73 4.79
C VAL A 155 -7.58 -25.37 3.60
N HIS A 156 -7.66 -24.62 2.50
CA HIS A 156 -8.27 -25.03 1.24
C HIS A 156 -7.26 -24.98 0.10
N LYS A 157 -7.26 -25.96 -0.80
CA LYS A 157 -6.30 -26.05 -1.93
C LYS A 157 -7.03 -26.16 -3.27
N PRO A 158 -7.84 -25.17 -3.67
CA PRO A 158 -8.55 -25.23 -4.95
C PRO A 158 -7.62 -25.10 -6.16
N VAL A 159 -6.33 -24.74 -5.96
CA VAL A 159 -5.36 -24.39 -7.00
C VAL A 159 -5.77 -23.12 -7.76
N LYS A 160 -6.99 -23.10 -8.29
CA LYS A 160 -7.51 -21.98 -9.07
C LYS A 160 -9.02 -21.80 -8.83
N VAL A 161 -9.41 -20.58 -8.46
CA VAL A 161 -10.81 -20.15 -8.38
C VAL A 161 -11.12 -19.30 -9.60
N ARG A 162 -12.18 -19.63 -10.34
CA ARG A 162 -12.66 -18.83 -11.47
C ARG A 162 -13.92 -18.10 -11.12
N LEU A 163 -13.98 -16.82 -11.45
CA LEU A 163 -15.14 -15.96 -11.23
C LEU A 163 -15.61 -15.35 -12.56
N THR A 164 -16.92 -15.33 -12.72
CA THR A 164 -17.63 -14.74 -13.86
C THR A 164 -18.65 -13.71 -13.39
N ASP A 165 -19.53 -13.26 -14.26
CA ASP A 165 -20.51 -12.22 -13.98
C ASP A 165 -21.28 -12.44 -12.67
N ASN A 166 -21.38 -11.38 -11.87
CA ASN A 166 -22.15 -11.30 -10.62
C ASN A 166 -21.71 -12.28 -9.52
N GLN A 167 -20.52 -12.86 -9.62
CA GLN A 167 -20.01 -13.79 -8.61
C GLN A 167 -19.17 -13.09 -7.54
N THR A 168 -19.31 -13.61 -6.33
CA THR A 168 -18.51 -13.23 -5.16
C THR A 168 -17.66 -14.41 -4.71
N LEU A 169 -16.34 -14.19 -4.53
CA LEU A 169 -15.49 -15.05 -3.72
C LEU A 169 -15.48 -14.50 -2.29
N TYR A 170 -15.86 -15.32 -1.33
CA TYR A 170 -15.80 -14.98 0.08
C TYR A 170 -14.82 -15.89 0.83
N LEU A 171 -13.82 -15.28 1.42
CA LEU A 171 -12.84 -15.95 2.28
C LEU A 171 -13.15 -15.60 3.74
N ALA A 172 -13.75 -16.52 4.48
CA ALA A 172 -14.10 -16.30 5.89
C ALA A 172 -12.85 -16.08 6.74
N GLY A 173 -12.98 -15.37 7.86
CA GLY A 173 -11.90 -15.25 8.83
C GLY A 173 -11.43 -16.63 9.28
N GLY A 174 -10.11 -16.86 9.29
CA GLY A 174 -9.50 -18.17 9.55
C GLY A 174 -9.41 -19.10 8.32
N ALA A 175 -9.93 -18.71 7.15
CA ALA A 175 -9.68 -19.43 5.91
C ALA A 175 -8.30 -19.11 5.36
N VAL A 176 -7.55 -20.13 4.92
CA VAL A 176 -6.30 -20.02 4.15
C VAL A 176 -6.51 -20.76 2.83
N VAL A 177 -6.62 -20.02 1.74
CA VAL A 177 -6.93 -20.57 0.41
C VAL A 177 -5.67 -20.53 -0.43
N LYS A 178 -5.10 -21.72 -0.70
CA LYS A 178 -3.86 -21.89 -1.46
C LYS A 178 -4.13 -21.99 -2.95
N GLY A 179 -3.69 -20.98 -3.71
CA GLY A 179 -3.93 -20.92 -5.14
C GLY A 179 -4.06 -19.50 -5.68
N CYS A 180 -4.77 -19.38 -6.79
CA CYS A 180 -5.02 -18.12 -7.48
C CYS A 180 -6.50 -17.86 -7.75
N VAL A 181 -6.81 -16.61 -8.11
CA VAL A 181 -8.12 -16.18 -8.60
C VAL A 181 -7.97 -15.71 -10.04
N GLU A 182 -8.76 -16.27 -10.94
CA GLU A 182 -8.95 -15.76 -12.30
C GLU A 182 -10.37 -15.20 -12.41
N ALA A 183 -10.49 -13.92 -12.79
CA ALA A 183 -11.79 -13.27 -12.95
C ALA A 183 -11.93 -12.61 -14.32
N ARG A 184 -13.12 -12.79 -14.91
CA ARG A 184 -13.51 -12.12 -16.14
C ARG A 184 -15.03 -11.92 -16.15
N GLY A 185 -15.48 -10.69 -16.32
CA GLY A 185 -16.92 -10.40 -16.37
C GLY A 185 -17.27 -9.09 -15.65
N THR A 186 -18.51 -8.98 -15.26
CA THR A 186 -19.08 -7.76 -14.67
C THR A 186 -19.58 -8.03 -13.23
N ASN A 187 -19.48 -7.02 -12.34
CA ASN A 187 -19.94 -7.10 -10.95
C ASN A 187 -19.29 -8.26 -10.16
N ILE A 188 -17.98 -8.39 -10.22
CA ILE A 188 -17.24 -9.43 -9.51
C ILE A 188 -16.71 -8.87 -8.20
N THR A 189 -16.82 -9.67 -7.13
CA THR A 189 -16.30 -9.30 -5.81
C THR A 189 -15.40 -10.39 -5.24
N VAL A 190 -14.25 -10.00 -4.68
CA VAL A 190 -13.40 -10.84 -3.84
C VAL A 190 -13.34 -10.19 -2.47
N ARG A 191 -13.79 -10.85 -1.41
CA ARG A 191 -13.90 -10.24 -0.09
C ARG A 191 -13.80 -11.22 1.09
N GLY A 192 -13.70 -10.69 2.29
CA GLY A 192 -13.70 -11.43 3.56
C GLY A 192 -12.41 -11.23 4.35
N ARG A 193 -12.25 -11.93 5.47
CA ARG A 193 -11.12 -11.81 6.40
C ARG A 193 -10.07 -12.91 6.26
N GLY A 194 -10.24 -13.78 5.27
CA GLY A 194 -9.32 -14.89 5.01
C GLY A 194 -8.08 -14.49 4.23
N ILE A 195 -7.21 -15.46 4.04
CA ILE A 195 -5.92 -15.35 3.39
C ILE A 195 -5.95 -16.08 2.06
N LEU A 196 -5.61 -15.39 0.96
CA LEU A 196 -5.22 -16.02 -0.29
C LEU A 196 -3.71 -16.23 -0.24
N ASP A 197 -3.25 -17.48 -0.36
CA ASP A 197 -1.86 -17.87 -0.09
C ASP A 197 -1.18 -18.49 -1.32
N GLY A 198 -0.03 -17.95 -1.67
CA GLY A 198 0.80 -18.39 -2.78
C GLY A 198 2.08 -19.15 -2.39
N ASN A 199 2.32 -19.39 -1.10
CA ASN A 199 3.58 -19.95 -0.60
C ASN A 199 3.93 -21.33 -1.17
N ASP A 200 2.94 -22.15 -1.56
CA ASP A 200 3.16 -23.48 -2.12
C ASP A 200 3.76 -23.43 -3.54
N TYR A 201 3.84 -22.25 -4.18
CA TYR A 201 4.29 -22.10 -5.58
C TYR A 201 5.65 -21.41 -5.68
N PRO A 202 6.65 -21.99 -6.36
CA PRO A 202 7.91 -21.32 -6.63
C PRO A 202 7.74 -20.06 -7.52
N HIS A 203 8.75 -19.18 -7.49
CA HIS A 203 8.80 -17.99 -8.35
C HIS A 203 8.47 -18.33 -9.81
N LEU A 204 7.53 -17.60 -10.41
CA LEU A 204 7.02 -17.76 -11.78
C LEU A 204 6.40 -19.13 -12.11
N LYS A 205 6.13 -19.97 -11.11
CA LYS A 205 5.58 -21.33 -11.33
C LYS A 205 4.21 -21.54 -10.64
N GLY A 206 3.44 -20.49 -10.49
CA GLY A 206 2.08 -20.59 -9.99
C GLY A 206 1.09 -21.11 -11.03
N PRO A 207 -0.16 -21.39 -10.61
CA PRO A 207 -1.19 -21.96 -11.47
C PRO A 207 -1.76 -20.96 -12.49
N ALA A 208 -1.45 -19.67 -12.36
CA ALA A 208 -1.76 -18.61 -13.33
C ALA A 208 -0.55 -17.66 -13.43
N GLY A 209 -0.58 -16.72 -14.39
CA GLY A 209 0.46 -15.70 -14.54
C GLY A 209 0.60 -14.83 -13.27
N PHE A 210 -0.53 -14.54 -12.61
CA PHE A 210 -0.59 -13.69 -11.43
C PHE A 210 -1.48 -14.30 -10.35
N MET A 211 -1.35 -13.83 -9.10
CA MET A 211 -2.10 -14.43 -8.01
C MET A 211 -3.59 -14.05 -8.05
N LEU A 212 -3.92 -12.78 -8.26
CA LEU A 212 -5.23 -12.32 -8.68
C LEU A 212 -5.11 -11.82 -10.12
N ASN A 213 -5.49 -12.67 -11.07
CA ASN A 213 -5.44 -12.41 -12.50
C ASN A 213 -6.83 -11.96 -12.99
N LEU A 214 -7.01 -10.65 -13.11
CA LEU A 214 -8.32 -10.01 -13.26
C LEU A 214 -8.38 -9.33 -14.63
N ALA A 215 -8.99 -10.01 -15.61
CA ALA A 215 -8.87 -9.65 -17.01
C ALA A 215 -10.19 -9.13 -17.61
N GLY A 216 -10.21 -7.86 -18.06
CA GLY A 216 -11.37 -7.27 -18.74
C GLY A 216 -12.61 -7.14 -17.86
N CYS A 217 -12.46 -7.04 -16.55
CA CYS A 217 -13.57 -6.92 -15.62
C CYS A 217 -14.20 -5.52 -15.66
N LYS A 218 -15.52 -5.46 -15.40
CA LYS A 218 -16.24 -4.22 -15.14
C LYS A 218 -16.86 -4.26 -13.75
N ASN A 219 -16.80 -3.15 -13.00
CA ASN A 219 -17.28 -3.09 -11.62
C ASN A 219 -16.68 -4.22 -10.74
N LEU A 220 -15.37 -4.24 -10.65
CA LEU A 220 -14.59 -5.20 -9.85
C LEU A 220 -14.35 -4.64 -8.44
N VAL A 221 -14.64 -5.43 -7.41
CA VAL A 221 -14.36 -5.08 -6.02
C VAL A 221 -13.45 -6.14 -5.38
N ILE A 222 -12.34 -5.71 -4.80
CA ILE A 222 -11.48 -6.56 -3.98
C ILE A 222 -11.35 -5.88 -2.63
N ARG A 223 -11.78 -6.52 -1.54
CA ARG A 223 -11.73 -5.86 -0.25
C ARG A 223 -11.48 -6.81 0.92
N ASP A 224 -10.79 -6.27 1.92
CA ASP A 224 -10.63 -6.86 3.24
C ASP A 224 -9.70 -8.08 3.33
N VAL A 225 -9.43 -8.76 2.23
CA VAL A 225 -8.62 -9.99 2.18
C VAL A 225 -7.13 -9.72 2.42
N ILE A 226 -6.44 -10.77 2.87
CA ILE A 226 -4.98 -10.79 2.96
C ILE A 226 -4.44 -11.64 1.80
N VAL A 227 -3.47 -11.10 1.06
CA VAL A 227 -2.73 -11.82 0.01
C VAL A 227 -1.34 -12.11 0.55
N ARG A 228 -0.97 -13.38 0.71
CA ARG A 228 0.30 -13.80 1.31
C ARG A 228 1.16 -14.55 0.31
N GLY A 229 2.44 -14.20 0.24
CA GLY A 229 3.48 -14.93 -0.47
C GLY A 229 3.22 -15.15 -1.96
N PRO A 230 2.90 -14.11 -2.74
CA PRO A 230 2.71 -14.26 -4.17
C PRO A 230 3.98 -14.83 -4.84
N TRP A 231 3.79 -15.58 -5.94
CA TRP A 231 4.91 -16.16 -6.72
C TRP A 231 5.37 -15.27 -7.86
N THR A 232 4.66 -14.18 -8.08
CA THR A 232 4.88 -13.08 -9.03
C THR A 232 3.94 -11.94 -8.63
N TRP A 233 3.53 -11.05 -9.51
CA TRP A 233 2.61 -9.95 -9.22
C TRP A 233 1.37 -10.41 -8.45
N ALA A 234 1.02 -9.69 -7.38
CA ALA A 234 -0.04 -10.12 -6.49
C ALA A 234 -1.44 -9.82 -7.04
N VAL A 235 -1.74 -8.56 -7.38
CA VAL A 235 -3.08 -8.13 -7.81
C VAL A 235 -2.99 -7.39 -9.14
N VAL A 236 -3.58 -7.95 -10.19
CA VAL A 236 -3.42 -7.45 -11.56
C VAL A 236 -4.77 -7.22 -12.24
N PRO A 237 -5.38 -6.04 -12.09
CA PRO A 237 -6.49 -5.61 -12.93
C PRO A 237 -5.95 -5.21 -14.30
N ALA A 238 -6.28 -6.00 -15.34
CA ALA A 238 -5.83 -5.80 -16.71
C ALA A 238 -6.99 -5.56 -17.67
N GLY A 239 -7.01 -4.44 -18.37
CA GLY A 239 -8.08 -4.04 -19.26
C GLY A 239 -9.43 -3.81 -18.58
N CYS A 240 -9.43 -3.53 -17.28
CA CYS A 240 -10.60 -3.37 -16.44
C CYS A 240 -11.18 -1.95 -16.47
N ASP A 241 -12.45 -1.81 -16.07
CA ASP A 241 -13.18 -0.55 -16.02
C ASP A 241 -14.03 -0.51 -14.74
N GLY A 242 -13.73 0.43 -13.84
CA GLY A 242 -14.34 0.50 -12.51
C GLY A 242 -13.79 -0.57 -11.56
N VAL A 243 -12.68 -0.28 -10.88
CA VAL A 243 -12.02 -1.21 -9.94
C VAL A 243 -11.91 -0.54 -8.58
N LEU A 244 -12.39 -1.22 -7.54
CA LEU A 244 -12.16 -0.83 -6.16
C LEU A 244 -11.32 -1.89 -5.44
N ILE A 245 -10.17 -1.49 -4.91
CA ILE A 245 -9.33 -2.29 -4.03
C ILE A 245 -9.29 -1.59 -2.68
N ASP A 246 -9.96 -2.14 -1.66
CA ASP A 246 -10.17 -1.48 -0.37
C ASP A 246 -9.76 -2.38 0.80
N ASN A 247 -8.94 -1.87 1.70
CA ASN A 247 -8.52 -2.57 2.92
C ASN A 247 -7.84 -3.93 2.65
N VAL A 248 -7.17 -4.07 1.51
CA VAL A 248 -6.40 -5.27 1.17
C VAL A 248 -5.01 -5.20 1.81
N LYS A 249 -4.53 -6.34 2.32
CA LYS A 249 -3.17 -6.45 2.87
C LYS A 249 -2.36 -7.39 1.99
N ILE A 250 -1.29 -6.89 1.41
CA ILE A 250 -0.35 -7.70 0.64
C ILE A 250 0.88 -7.96 1.50
N CYS A 251 1.07 -9.23 1.84
CA CYS A 251 2.18 -9.74 2.62
C CYS A 251 3.15 -10.51 1.69
N GLY A 252 3.88 -9.76 0.86
CA GLY A 252 4.86 -10.25 -0.11
C GLY A 252 6.29 -10.24 0.41
N SER A 253 7.25 -9.93 -0.46
CA SER A 253 8.70 -9.92 -0.23
C SER A 253 9.36 -11.31 -0.25
N ARG A 254 8.66 -12.33 -0.74
CA ARG A 254 9.14 -13.71 -0.76
C ARG A 254 9.99 -14.04 -2.00
N VAL A 255 9.63 -13.53 -3.16
CA VAL A 255 10.27 -13.84 -4.44
C VAL A 255 10.55 -12.56 -5.24
N LEU A 256 11.36 -12.67 -6.29
CA LEU A 256 11.50 -11.61 -7.29
C LEU A 256 10.16 -11.39 -8.01
N ASN A 257 9.91 -10.17 -8.48
CA ASN A 257 8.70 -9.80 -9.21
C ASN A 257 7.40 -10.04 -8.40
N ASP A 258 7.44 -9.99 -7.09
CA ASP A 258 6.24 -9.98 -6.28
C ASP A 258 5.73 -8.54 -6.09
N ASP A 259 5.38 -7.91 -7.21
CA ASP A 259 4.76 -6.59 -7.25
C ASP A 259 3.42 -6.62 -6.47
N GLY A 260 3.03 -5.51 -5.92
CA GLY A 260 1.80 -5.39 -5.14
C GLY A 260 0.55 -5.31 -6.01
N ILE A 261 0.32 -4.13 -6.58
CA ILE A 261 -0.82 -3.90 -7.48
C ILE A 261 -0.32 -3.36 -8.80
N ASP A 262 -0.54 -4.14 -9.87
CA ASP A 262 -0.19 -3.79 -11.24
C ASP A 262 -1.44 -3.41 -12.02
N VAL A 263 -1.68 -2.12 -12.20
CA VAL A 263 -2.80 -1.61 -12.99
C VAL A 263 -2.39 -1.60 -14.45
N VAL A 264 -2.99 -2.50 -15.24
CA VAL A 264 -2.62 -2.70 -16.65
C VAL A 264 -3.76 -2.25 -17.57
N ASN A 265 -3.53 -1.26 -18.43
CA ASN A 265 -4.51 -0.77 -19.43
C ASN A 265 -5.95 -0.66 -18.88
N SER A 266 -6.09 -0.16 -17.66
CA SER A 266 -7.35 -0.08 -16.92
C SER A 266 -7.70 1.37 -16.57
N ARG A 267 -8.98 1.61 -16.29
CA ARG A 267 -9.48 2.94 -15.94
C ARG A 267 -10.46 2.91 -14.76
N ASP A 268 -10.68 4.09 -14.16
CA ASP A 268 -11.53 4.25 -12.98
C ASP A 268 -11.14 3.29 -11.85
N VAL A 269 -9.86 3.35 -11.45
CA VAL A 269 -9.28 2.45 -10.44
C VAL A 269 -9.08 3.20 -9.13
N THR A 270 -9.66 2.70 -8.05
CA THR A 270 -9.45 3.21 -6.71
C THR A 270 -8.77 2.14 -5.85
N VAL A 271 -7.64 2.49 -5.25
CA VAL A 271 -6.94 1.69 -4.23
C VAL A 271 -6.91 2.50 -2.94
N ARG A 272 -7.48 1.97 -1.86
CA ARG A 272 -7.51 2.71 -0.61
C ARG A 272 -7.42 1.81 0.62
N ASN A 273 -6.95 2.39 1.73
CA ASN A 273 -6.84 1.70 3.00
C ASN A 273 -6.02 0.41 2.94
N CYS A 274 -5.08 0.28 2.01
CA CYS A 274 -4.30 -0.92 1.79
C CYS A 274 -2.94 -0.86 2.50
N PHE A 275 -2.48 -2.01 2.99
CA PHE A 275 -1.11 -2.22 3.42
C PHE A 275 -0.40 -3.12 2.41
N ILE A 276 0.67 -2.63 1.80
CA ILE A 276 1.36 -3.36 0.73
C ILE A 276 2.83 -3.50 1.06
N ARG A 277 3.26 -4.73 1.33
CA ARG A 277 4.67 -5.10 1.44
C ARG A 277 5.06 -6.02 0.30
N THR A 278 6.12 -5.64 -0.42
CA THR A 278 6.62 -6.33 -1.62
C THR A 278 8.13 -6.48 -1.60
N GLN A 279 8.64 -7.29 -2.50
CA GLN A 279 10.05 -7.29 -2.88
C GLN A 279 10.27 -6.39 -4.10
N ASP A 280 9.30 -6.35 -5.02
CA ASP A 280 9.30 -5.51 -6.21
C ASP A 280 8.39 -4.27 -6.03
N ASP A 281 7.78 -3.73 -7.06
CA ASP A 281 7.03 -2.48 -7.04
C ASP A 281 5.77 -2.57 -6.15
N CYS A 282 5.48 -1.56 -5.32
CA CYS A 282 4.23 -1.56 -4.54
C CYS A 282 3.02 -1.26 -5.43
N ILE A 283 3.10 -0.19 -6.22
CA ILE A 283 2.10 0.20 -7.21
C ILE A 283 2.79 0.37 -8.55
N ALA A 284 2.36 -0.39 -9.55
CA ALA A 284 2.81 -0.24 -10.92
C ALA A 284 1.65 0.09 -11.86
N VAL A 285 1.88 0.99 -12.81
CA VAL A 285 0.93 1.30 -13.90
C VAL A 285 1.61 0.99 -15.22
N LYS A 286 1.08 0.01 -15.92
CA LYS A 286 1.70 -0.58 -17.11
C LYS A 286 0.74 -0.59 -18.30
N GLY A 287 1.28 -0.48 -19.51
CA GLY A 287 0.59 -0.83 -20.74
C GLY A 287 1.18 -2.12 -21.28
N LEU A 288 0.41 -3.20 -21.32
CA LEU A 288 0.88 -4.49 -21.79
C LEU A 288 0.23 -4.88 -23.11
N ASP A 289 0.92 -5.75 -23.84
CA ASP A 289 0.45 -6.35 -25.07
C ASP A 289 -0.88 -7.08 -24.89
N GLY A 290 -1.70 -7.12 -25.93
CA GLY A 290 -2.97 -7.82 -25.91
C GLY A 290 -4.19 -7.01 -25.45
N TRP A 291 -4.01 -5.76 -25.00
CA TRP A 291 -5.10 -4.88 -24.56
C TRP A 291 -5.48 -3.79 -25.55
N GLY A 292 -4.95 -3.85 -26.79
CA GLY A 292 -5.30 -2.93 -27.88
C GLY A 292 -4.95 -1.48 -27.59
N ARG A 293 -3.85 -1.23 -26.88
CA ARG A 293 -3.40 0.11 -26.44
C ARG A 293 -4.45 0.90 -25.65
N LYS A 294 -5.35 0.23 -24.92
CA LYS A 294 -6.28 0.95 -24.02
C LYS A 294 -5.51 1.88 -23.09
N PRO A 295 -6.01 3.09 -22.80
CA PRO A 295 -5.34 4.01 -21.89
C PRO A 295 -5.35 3.49 -20.45
N CYS A 296 -4.41 3.99 -19.64
CA CYS A 296 -4.44 3.89 -18.20
C CYS A 296 -4.89 5.26 -17.67
N GLU A 297 -6.10 5.36 -17.14
CA GLU A 297 -6.64 6.68 -16.78
C GLU A 297 -7.52 6.67 -15.52
N LYS A 298 -7.60 7.80 -14.84
CA LYS A 298 -8.45 8.02 -13.67
C LYS A 298 -8.15 7.04 -12.54
N MET A 299 -7.00 7.18 -11.92
CA MET A 299 -6.57 6.33 -10.80
C MET A 299 -6.47 7.16 -9.53
N LEU A 300 -7.03 6.63 -8.46
CA LEU A 300 -6.91 7.18 -7.11
C LEU A 300 -6.28 6.15 -6.18
N ILE A 301 -5.15 6.50 -5.59
CA ILE A 301 -4.49 5.72 -4.55
C ILE A 301 -4.52 6.57 -3.28
N GLU A 302 -5.21 6.12 -2.22
CA GLU A 302 -5.33 6.94 -1.02
C GLU A 302 -5.29 6.15 0.29
N SER A 303 -4.80 6.79 1.34
CA SER A 303 -4.80 6.25 2.71
C SER A 303 -4.13 4.88 2.81
N CYS A 304 -3.00 4.69 2.14
CA CYS A 304 -2.26 3.41 2.08
C CYS A 304 -0.92 3.49 2.80
N GLU A 305 -0.43 2.32 3.23
CA GLU A 305 0.92 2.10 3.76
C GLU A 305 1.71 1.21 2.80
N PHE A 306 2.92 1.67 2.42
CA PHE A 306 3.77 0.98 1.47
C PHE A 306 5.13 0.61 2.06
N TRP A 307 5.58 -0.57 1.69
CA TRP A 307 6.89 -1.11 2.03
C TRP A 307 7.40 -1.96 0.86
N THR A 308 8.48 -1.55 0.20
CA THR A 308 9.20 -2.44 -0.71
C THR A 308 10.59 -2.73 -0.16
N ASP A 309 11.04 -3.98 -0.27
CA ASP A 309 12.40 -4.33 0.16
C ASP A 309 13.45 -4.10 -0.95
N ARG A 310 13.03 -3.96 -2.22
CA ARG A 310 14.01 -3.89 -3.31
C ARG A 310 13.75 -2.85 -4.38
N ALA A 311 12.51 -2.63 -4.82
CA ALA A 311 12.23 -1.86 -6.04
C ALA A 311 11.55 -0.51 -5.77
N ASN A 312 10.42 -0.22 -6.40
CA ASN A 312 9.83 1.10 -6.34
C ASN A 312 8.56 1.14 -5.49
N ILE A 313 8.26 2.30 -4.94
CA ILE A 313 6.94 2.53 -4.33
C ILE A 313 5.90 2.77 -5.44
N PHE A 314 6.18 3.74 -6.30
CA PHE A 314 5.35 4.01 -7.48
C PHE A 314 6.19 3.85 -8.75
N ARG A 315 5.78 2.93 -9.60
CA ARG A 315 6.34 2.78 -10.93
C ARG A 315 5.27 3.06 -11.97
N ILE A 316 5.30 4.25 -12.57
CA ILE A 316 4.33 4.67 -13.56
C ILE A 316 5.00 4.67 -14.93
N GLY A 317 4.56 3.76 -15.81
CA GLY A 317 5.13 3.62 -17.14
C GLY A 317 6.15 2.51 -17.26
N TYR A 318 7.22 2.71 -18.06
CA TYR A 318 8.24 1.77 -18.51
C TYR A 318 7.71 0.77 -19.56
N GLU A 319 6.81 -0.11 -19.20
CA GLU A 319 6.04 -0.95 -20.13
C GLU A 319 4.81 -0.15 -20.57
N CYS A 320 4.88 0.47 -21.75
CA CYS A 320 3.96 1.56 -22.14
C CYS A 320 3.20 1.27 -23.44
N GLU A 321 2.64 0.06 -23.60
CA GLU A 321 1.71 -0.24 -24.68
C GLU A 321 0.29 0.24 -24.36
N ALA A 322 0.18 1.51 -23.95
CA ALA A 322 -1.05 2.23 -23.74
C ALA A 322 -1.12 3.42 -24.70
N ALA A 323 -2.31 3.89 -25.03
CA ALA A 323 -2.45 5.11 -25.79
C ALA A 323 -2.03 6.34 -24.98
N GLU A 324 -2.27 6.30 -23.67
CA GLU A 324 -2.00 7.37 -22.73
C GLU A 324 -1.98 6.83 -21.29
N MET A 325 -1.24 7.49 -20.40
CA MET A 325 -1.38 7.36 -18.94
C MET A 325 -1.74 8.73 -18.37
N SER A 326 -2.92 8.86 -17.75
CA SER A 326 -3.37 10.16 -17.26
C SER A 326 -4.32 10.11 -16.06
N GLY A 327 -4.40 11.23 -15.33
CA GLY A 327 -5.32 11.37 -14.22
C GLY A 327 -4.97 10.44 -13.03
N PHE A 328 -3.69 10.32 -12.69
CA PHE A 328 -3.22 9.57 -11.54
C PHE A 328 -3.13 10.48 -10.31
N VAL A 329 -3.74 10.07 -9.22
CA VAL A 329 -3.67 10.77 -7.92
C VAL A 329 -3.25 9.78 -6.85
N ALA A 330 -2.15 10.06 -6.14
CA ALA A 330 -1.78 9.37 -4.92
C ALA A 330 -1.79 10.37 -3.76
N ARG A 331 -2.54 10.09 -2.69
CA ARG A 331 -2.64 11.00 -1.56
C ARG A 331 -2.78 10.29 -0.22
N ASP A 332 -2.36 10.97 0.85
CA ASP A 332 -2.44 10.45 2.22
C ASP A 332 -1.70 9.11 2.38
N ILE A 333 -0.49 9.02 1.88
CA ILE A 333 0.32 7.80 1.84
C ILE A 333 1.42 7.85 2.91
N ASP A 334 1.69 6.70 3.51
CA ASP A 334 2.89 6.47 4.33
C ASP A 334 3.80 5.43 3.66
N VAL A 335 5.01 5.83 3.34
CA VAL A 335 6.07 4.93 2.89
C VAL A 335 6.89 4.54 4.11
N LEU A 336 6.71 3.31 4.58
CA LEU A 336 7.37 2.81 5.77
C LEU A 336 8.83 2.45 5.50
N HIS A 337 9.04 1.76 4.40
CA HIS A 337 10.36 1.36 3.92
C HIS A 337 10.37 1.26 2.40
N TYR A 338 11.56 1.45 1.82
CA TYR A 338 11.79 1.34 0.39
C TYR A 338 13.16 0.70 0.13
N SER A 339 13.46 0.51 -1.15
CA SER A 339 14.57 -0.29 -1.65
C SER A 339 15.86 -0.21 -0.84
N MET A 340 16.44 -1.36 -0.55
CA MET A 340 17.79 -1.48 0.02
C MET A 340 18.90 -1.42 -1.01
N ASN A 341 18.56 -1.53 -2.28
CA ASN A 341 19.52 -1.52 -3.39
C ASN A 341 19.53 -0.14 -4.04
N TYR A 342 20.34 0.77 -3.50
CA TYR A 342 20.57 2.04 -4.18
C TYR A 342 21.12 1.80 -5.59
N ARG A 343 20.48 2.46 -6.55
CA ARG A 343 20.93 2.55 -7.94
C ARG A 343 20.75 3.99 -8.40
N PRO A 344 21.79 4.64 -8.90
CA PRO A 344 21.73 6.05 -9.26
C PRO A 344 20.77 6.31 -10.43
N PRO A 345 20.33 7.55 -10.65
CA PRO A 345 19.38 7.93 -11.72
C PRO A 345 19.81 7.55 -13.13
N GLU A 346 21.10 7.34 -13.37
CA GLU A 346 21.66 6.92 -14.66
C GLU A 346 21.51 5.42 -14.90
N ALA A 347 21.36 4.64 -13.83
CA ALA A 347 21.24 3.19 -13.95
C ALA A 347 19.95 2.81 -14.67
N PHE A 348 20.03 1.82 -15.55
CA PHE A 348 18.89 1.31 -16.31
C PHE A 348 17.74 0.82 -15.38
N TRP A 349 18.08 0.17 -14.28
CA TRP A 349 17.19 -0.27 -13.22
C TRP A 349 17.37 0.60 -11.97
N CYS A 350 17.02 1.86 -12.06
CA CYS A 350 16.97 2.72 -10.88
C CYS A 350 15.81 2.30 -9.98
N ASN A 351 16.02 2.35 -8.66
CA ASN A 351 14.98 2.13 -7.68
C ASN A 351 14.59 3.46 -7.07
N THR A 352 13.28 3.72 -6.96
CA THR A 352 12.79 5.04 -6.57
C THR A 352 11.56 4.97 -5.68
N VAL A 353 11.26 6.08 -5.01
CA VAL A 353 9.92 6.28 -4.44
C VAL A 353 8.94 6.64 -5.56
N PHE A 354 9.28 7.59 -6.43
CA PHE A 354 8.42 8.03 -7.54
C PHE A 354 9.16 7.87 -8.87
N PHE A 355 8.82 6.83 -9.63
CA PHE A 355 9.38 6.57 -10.94
C PHE A 355 8.36 6.85 -12.04
N LEU A 356 8.55 7.95 -12.78
CA LEU A 356 7.71 8.36 -13.90
C LEU A 356 8.48 8.16 -15.21
N GLN A 357 8.13 7.12 -15.95
CA GLN A 357 8.96 6.57 -17.02
C GLN A 357 8.18 6.31 -18.31
N PRO A 358 7.66 7.36 -18.97
CA PRO A 358 6.98 7.17 -20.25
C PRO A 358 7.93 6.64 -21.32
N SER A 359 7.47 5.65 -22.08
CA SER A 359 8.16 4.97 -23.18
C SER A 359 7.22 4.83 -24.38
N GLY A 360 7.70 4.43 -25.55
CA GLY A 360 6.87 4.10 -26.71
C GLY A 360 6.05 5.27 -27.28
N ASP A 361 6.60 6.50 -27.30
CA ASP A 361 5.92 7.76 -27.69
C ASP A 361 4.65 8.06 -26.88
N MET A 362 4.42 7.36 -25.76
CA MET A 362 3.21 7.50 -24.95
C MET A 362 3.22 8.83 -24.17
N PRO A 363 2.12 9.62 -24.23
CA PRO A 363 1.93 10.72 -23.32
C PRO A 363 1.55 10.24 -21.92
N MET A 364 2.25 10.78 -20.92
CA MET A 364 1.96 10.64 -19.50
C MET A 364 1.66 12.03 -18.94
N ARG A 365 0.50 12.23 -18.34
CA ARG A 365 0.08 13.56 -17.89
C ARG A 365 -0.92 13.55 -16.74
N ASP A 366 -1.08 14.70 -16.11
CA ASP A 366 -2.03 14.90 -15.00
C ASP A 366 -1.78 13.94 -13.83
N LEU A 367 -0.55 13.89 -13.33
CA LEU A 367 -0.17 13.09 -12.18
C LEU A 367 -0.04 13.97 -10.94
N ARG A 368 -0.62 13.55 -9.83
CA ARG A 368 -0.55 14.26 -8.56
C ARG A 368 -0.16 13.32 -7.42
N PHE A 369 0.81 13.75 -6.63
CA PHE A 369 1.27 13.08 -5.42
C PHE A 369 1.14 14.09 -4.29
N GLU A 370 0.24 13.83 -3.32
CA GLU A 370 -0.17 14.81 -2.32
C GLU A 370 -0.14 14.21 -0.90
N ASN A 371 0.39 14.94 0.07
CA ASN A 371 0.44 14.52 1.48
C ASN A 371 1.04 13.12 1.67
N ILE A 372 2.31 12.97 1.28
CA ILE A 372 3.03 11.68 1.37
C ILE A 372 4.18 11.82 2.37
N ARG A 373 4.20 10.92 3.34
CA ARG A 373 5.20 10.83 4.40
C ARG A 373 6.11 9.64 4.14
N ILE A 374 7.43 9.87 4.13
CA ILE A 374 8.44 8.88 3.78
C ILE A 374 9.39 8.73 4.96
N HIS A 375 9.51 7.51 5.50
CA HIS A 375 10.41 7.20 6.61
C HIS A 375 11.75 6.68 6.08
N ALA A 376 12.80 7.51 6.16
CA ALA A 376 14.10 7.25 5.54
C ALA A 376 15.16 6.79 6.57
N ASP A 377 14.90 5.71 7.31
CA ASP A 377 15.78 5.31 8.40
C ASP A 377 17.02 4.49 7.97
N GLU A 378 16.91 3.65 6.96
CA GLU A 378 17.95 2.63 6.71
C GLU A 378 18.33 2.44 5.23
N CYS A 379 17.77 3.22 4.31
CA CYS A 379 17.94 2.98 2.89
C CYS A 379 18.35 4.21 2.11
N GLN A 380 19.24 3.99 1.17
CA GLN A 380 19.49 4.95 0.11
C GLN A 380 18.56 4.64 -1.07
N THR A 381 17.89 5.66 -1.58
CA THR A 381 17.09 5.56 -2.81
C THR A 381 17.00 6.90 -3.51
N VAL A 382 16.64 6.87 -4.77
CA VAL A 382 16.24 8.06 -5.52
C VAL A 382 14.81 8.42 -5.11
N LEU A 383 14.56 9.68 -4.77
CA LEU A 383 13.22 10.13 -4.38
C LEU A 383 12.31 10.25 -5.60
N VAL A 384 12.75 11.01 -6.59
CA VAL A 384 11.98 11.24 -7.83
C VAL A 384 12.84 11.00 -9.05
N LEU A 385 12.38 10.15 -9.95
CA LEU A 385 12.94 10.04 -11.30
C LEU A 385 11.84 10.26 -12.34
N ALA A 386 11.78 11.47 -12.88
CA ALA A 386 10.90 11.87 -13.97
C ALA A 386 11.71 11.89 -15.27
N LYS A 387 11.75 10.72 -15.97
CA LYS A 387 12.67 10.51 -17.08
C LYS A 387 12.03 9.66 -18.18
N PRO A 388 11.52 10.28 -19.25
CA PRO A 388 11.15 9.56 -20.46
C PRO A 388 12.32 8.71 -20.97
N MET A 389 12.10 7.43 -21.24
CA MET A 389 13.17 6.55 -21.70
C MET A 389 12.63 5.38 -22.51
N VAL A 390 13.50 4.76 -23.28
CA VAL A 390 13.18 3.56 -24.06
C VAL A 390 13.12 2.36 -23.13
N CYS A 391 12.02 1.60 -23.19
CA CYS A 391 11.89 0.34 -22.47
C CYS A 391 12.55 -0.80 -23.23
N GLY A 392 13.34 -1.63 -22.53
CA GLY A 392 14.04 -2.79 -23.12
C GLY A 392 13.70 -4.13 -22.47
N VAL A 393 12.58 -4.25 -21.73
CA VAL A 393 12.22 -5.43 -20.94
C VAL A 393 11.35 -6.42 -21.70
N GLY A 394 11.53 -7.70 -21.40
CA GLY A 394 10.65 -8.77 -21.83
C GLY A 394 10.58 -9.00 -23.35
N GLY A 395 11.66 -8.67 -24.07
CA GLY A 395 11.68 -8.77 -25.53
C GLY A 395 10.91 -7.67 -26.25
N ARG A 396 10.27 -6.76 -25.51
CA ARG A 396 9.59 -5.59 -26.05
C ARG A 396 10.62 -4.55 -26.45
N LYS A 397 10.59 -4.14 -27.70
CA LYS A 397 11.48 -3.12 -28.23
C LYS A 397 10.68 -1.87 -28.54
N TYR A 398 10.49 -1.04 -27.53
CA TYR A 398 10.11 0.34 -27.81
C TYR A 398 11.29 1.04 -28.44
N THR A 399 11.04 1.73 -29.53
CA THR A 399 12.07 2.45 -30.30
C THR A 399 12.23 3.90 -29.87
N SER A 400 11.35 4.36 -28.97
CA SER A 400 11.29 5.75 -28.54
C SER A 400 10.96 5.87 -27.06
N ALA A 401 11.38 6.96 -26.43
CA ALA A 401 10.87 7.43 -25.15
C ALA A 401 9.45 8.00 -25.34
N GLY A 402 8.71 8.18 -24.24
CA GLY A 402 7.46 8.94 -24.23
C GLY A 402 7.67 10.41 -23.82
N ARG A 403 6.61 11.09 -23.39
CA ARG A 403 6.66 12.46 -22.86
C ARG A 403 5.90 12.55 -21.54
N LEU A 404 6.35 13.43 -20.65
CA LEU A 404 5.73 13.68 -19.34
C LEU A 404 5.28 15.13 -19.25
N SER A 405 4.05 15.38 -18.82
CA SER A 405 3.57 16.73 -18.58
C SER A 405 2.58 16.83 -17.42
N ALA A 406 2.42 18.03 -16.86
CA ALA A 406 1.46 18.31 -15.79
C ALA A 406 1.56 17.34 -14.61
N CYS A 407 2.72 17.33 -13.93
CA CYS A 407 2.96 16.52 -12.76
C CYS A 407 3.16 17.40 -11.51
N ALA A 408 2.52 17.06 -10.39
CA ALA A 408 2.64 17.80 -9.15
C ALA A 408 2.98 16.89 -7.98
N PHE A 409 3.97 17.31 -7.20
CA PHE A 409 4.34 16.77 -5.89
C PHE A 409 4.05 17.84 -4.85
N LYS A 410 3.12 17.57 -3.96
CA LYS A 410 2.67 18.54 -2.97
C LYS A 410 2.65 17.95 -1.56
N ASP A 411 3.17 18.70 -0.59
CA ASP A 411 3.22 18.29 0.80
C ASP A 411 3.88 16.89 0.95
N ILE A 412 5.09 16.72 0.39
CA ILE A 412 5.89 15.51 0.50
C ILE A 412 6.93 15.72 1.60
N GLU A 413 6.95 14.85 2.60
CA GLU A 413 7.88 14.93 3.70
C GLU A 413 8.71 13.66 3.85
N VAL A 414 10.03 13.83 3.84
CA VAL A 414 11.01 12.78 4.12
C VAL A 414 11.55 13.00 5.52
N THR A 415 11.37 12.01 6.40
CA THR A 415 11.85 12.00 7.80
C THR A 415 12.82 10.85 8.02
N GLY A 416 13.48 10.79 9.18
CA GLY A 416 14.40 9.72 9.56
C GLY A 416 15.87 10.12 9.48
N ASN A 417 16.77 9.22 9.10
CA ASN A 417 18.20 9.43 9.11
C ASN A 417 18.71 10.00 7.77
N ALA A 418 19.10 11.27 7.77
CA ALA A 418 19.63 11.99 6.59
C ALA A 418 20.92 11.38 6.03
N GLU A 419 21.78 10.80 6.86
CA GLU A 419 23.10 10.28 6.43
C GLU A 419 22.98 9.06 5.50
N ARG A 420 21.85 8.36 5.53
CA ARG A 420 21.61 7.13 4.77
C ARG A 420 20.63 7.30 3.63
N PHE A 421 20.13 8.49 3.40
CA PHE A 421 19.14 8.76 2.36
C PHE A 421 19.80 9.42 1.15
N GLY A 422 19.81 8.75 0.00
CA GLY A 422 20.24 9.35 -1.27
C GLY A 422 19.34 10.54 -1.62
N GLY A 423 18.07 10.28 -1.83
CA GLY A 423 17.01 11.28 -1.99
C GLY A 423 17.13 12.15 -3.20
N GLU A 424 17.84 11.70 -4.23
CA GLU A 424 18.02 12.44 -5.46
C GLU A 424 16.66 12.67 -6.14
N MET A 425 16.55 13.82 -6.75
CA MET A 425 15.41 14.21 -7.58
C MET A 425 15.91 14.58 -8.96
N CYS A 426 15.58 13.77 -9.95
CA CYS A 426 16.06 13.94 -11.32
C CYS A 426 14.87 14.13 -12.27
N VAL A 427 14.84 15.25 -12.95
CA VAL A 427 13.86 15.63 -13.95
C VAL A 427 14.58 15.91 -15.26
N VAL A 428 14.47 15.02 -16.25
CA VAL A 428 15.23 15.10 -17.51
C VAL A 428 14.39 14.58 -18.65
N GLY A 429 14.26 15.34 -19.73
CA GLY A 429 13.64 14.91 -21.00
C GLY A 429 14.61 14.09 -21.87
N ALA A 430 14.09 13.36 -22.82
CA ALA A 430 14.90 12.58 -23.77
C ALA A 430 15.32 13.42 -24.99
N ASP A 431 14.41 14.22 -25.54
CA ASP A 431 14.66 15.15 -26.66
C ASP A 431 13.56 16.24 -26.67
N GLU A 432 13.56 17.15 -27.65
CA GLU A 432 12.59 18.26 -27.76
C GLU A 432 11.13 17.83 -27.88
N ARG A 433 10.87 16.67 -28.43
CA ARG A 433 9.50 16.11 -28.58
C ARG A 433 9.11 15.23 -27.41
N ARG A 434 10.09 14.57 -26.79
CA ARG A 434 9.95 13.65 -25.67
C ARG A 434 10.48 14.31 -24.41
N ASN A 435 9.91 15.46 -24.14
CA ASN A 435 10.32 16.35 -23.05
C ASN A 435 9.60 16.02 -21.73
N VAL A 436 10.03 16.70 -20.68
CA VAL A 436 9.34 16.79 -19.40
C VAL A 436 8.91 18.25 -19.20
N GLU A 437 7.61 18.45 -18.97
CA GLU A 437 7.04 19.79 -18.93
C GLU A 437 6.04 19.96 -17.78
N ALA A 438 6.00 21.16 -17.19
CA ALA A 438 5.06 21.55 -16.14
C ALA A 438 5.07 20.59 -14.93
N VAL A 439 6.24 20.40 -14.34
CA VAL A 439 6.41 19.67 -13.08
C VAL A 439 6.55 20.65 -11.93
N THR A 440 5.73 20.47 -10.90
CA THR A 440 5.72 21.35 -9.72
C THR A 440 6.05 20.55 -8.46
N PHE A 441 6.98 21.06 -7.66
CA PHE A 441 7.31 20.60 -6.32
C PHE A 441 6.86 21.68 -5.33
N GLU A 442 5.71 21.48 -4.68
CA GLU A 442 5.12 22.41 -3.72
C GLU A 442 5.26 21.84 -2.31
N ASN A 443 5.92 22.58 -1.42
CA ASN A 443 6.14 22.17 -0.03
C ASN A 443 6.73 20.75 0.11
N VAL A 444 7.75 20.43 -0.69
CA VAL A 444 8.52 19.20 -0.57
C VAL A 444 9.66 19.44 0.43
N ARG A 445 9.78 18.59 1.44
CA ARG A 445 10.79 18.71 2.50
C ARG A 445 11.61 17.43 2.66
N ARG A 446 12.90 17.59 2.91
CA ARG A 446 13.80 16.50 3.30
C ARG A 446 14.41 16.84 4.66
N PHE A 447 14.10 16.06 5.69
CA PHE A 447 14.60 16.22 7.06
C PHE A 447 14.37 17.63 7.65
N GLY A 448 13.18 18.18 7.38
CA GLY A 448 12.79 19.52 7.80
C GLY A 448 13.16 20.64 6.84
N ASP A 449 14.13 20.44 5.95
CA ASP A 449 14.57 21.46 5.00
C ASP A 449 13.73 21.47 3.72
N PRO A 450 13.31 22.65 3.24
CA PRO A 450 12.58 22.75 1.97
C PRO A 450 13.49 22.39 0.80
N VAL A 451 12.96 21.63 -0.15
CA VAL A 451 13.64 21.29 -1.39
C VAL A 451 13.48 22.41 -2.41
N THR A 452 14.58 22.81 -3.01
CA THR A 452 14.66 23.82 -4.07
C THR A 452 15.44 23.28 -5.25
N GLU A 453 15.44 23.96 -6.38
CA GLU A 453 16.27 23.61 -7.54
C GLU A 453 17.78 23.53 -7.21
N LYS A 454 18.22 24.29 -6.20
CA LYS A 454 19.62 24.35 -5.75
C LYS A 454 19.96 23.36 -4.64
N SER A 455 19.00 22.60 -4.15
CA SER A 455 19.24 21.61 -3.11
C SER A 455 20.15 20.49 -3.60
N ALA A 456 21.01 19.98 -2.74
CA ALA A 456 21.88 18.86 -3.06
C ALA A 456 21.09 17.66 -3.57
N GLY A 457 21.55 17.01 -4.64
CA GLY A 457 20.90 15.87 -5.28
C GLY A 457 19.66 16.23 -6.13
N VAL A 458 19.39 17.51 -6.38
CA VAL A 458 18.35 17.93 -7.33
C VAL A 458 18.99 18.21 -8.69
N THR A 459 18.45 17.58 -9.74
CA THR A 459 18.89 17.78 -11.13
C THR A 459 17.68 18.10 -12.00
N VAL A 460 17.69 19.29 -12.60
CA VAL A 460 16.79 19.67 -13.69
C VAL A 460 17.66 19.72 -14.95
N GLY A 461 17.50 18.70 -15.81
CA GLY A 461 18.37 18.48 -16.96
C GLY A 461 17.81 18.99 -18.28
N ALA A 462 18.37 18.52 -19.38
CA ALA A 462 17.99 18.90 -20.74
C ALA A 462 16.55 18.54 -21.06
N HIS A 463 15.98 19.24 -22.06
CA HIS A 463 14.63 19.01 -22.59
C HIS A 463 13.53 19.05 -21.51
N THR A 464 13.67 20.00 -20.58
CA THR A 464 12.69 20.29 -19.54
C THR A 464 12.12 21.69 -19.71
N ARG A 465 10.82 21.88 -19.36
CA ARG A 465 10.15 23.19 -19.42
C ARG A 465 9.24 23.37 -18.21
N ASN A 466 9.18 24.58 -17.67
CA ASN A 466 8.28 24.94 -16.56
C ASN A 466 8.40 24.02 -15.33
N ILE A 467 9.62 23.73 -14.91
CA ILE A 467 9.87 23.02 -13.65
C ILE A 467 9.88 24.05 -12.51
N ARG A 468 9.06 23.83 -11.47
CA ARG A 468 8.85 24.81 -10.39
C ARG A 468 9.06 24.19 -9.02
N PHE A 469 9.75 24.91 -8.15
CA PHE A 469 9.90 24.61 -6.74
C PHE A 469 9.26 25.74 -5.95
N ILE A 470 8.24 25.41 -5.13
CA ILE A 470 7.45 26.36 -4.36
C ILE A 470 7.53 25.97 -2.89
N SER A 471 8.19 26.77 -2.07
CA SER A 471 8.27 26.61 -0.62
C SER A 471 7.25 27.53 0.05
N LYS A 472 6.52 27.00 1.00
CA LYS A 472 5.64 27.77 1.89
C LYS A 472 6.40 28.15 3.13
#